data_0ff3fecdabc0dc974c6523eb1554f67f
#
_entry.id   0ff3fecdabc0dc974c6523eb1554f67f
#
_cell.length_a   1.000
_cell.length_b   1.000
_cell.length_c   1.000
_cell.angle_alpha   90.00
_cell.angle_beta   90.00
_cell.angle_gamma   90.00
#
_symmetry.space_group_name_H-M   'P 1'
#
loop_
_entity.id
_entity.type
_entity.pdbx_description
1 polymer ?
#
loop_
_entity_poly.entity_id
_entity_poly.type
_entity_poly.pdbx_seq_one_letter_code
_entity_poly.pdbx_strand_id
1 'polypeptide(L)'
;MQRRATAPVEHVEQPHSATLIGSVQRAMRLLESVAEHEHGAPAKQLARETGLALPTAYHLLRTLVHEGYLRRDKGLFFLGEAAERLSSSGAQQKRRSTVVEALAHWRDLIGVPVYYAQYRDGEIEVLCVSDTPGNPAVEEWADFRETGHAHAIGQCLLAQLDEAARRDHLDRYPVRSITPYTVRDHHSLLRRLERTGRMQPVIERQEYALGTVCAAIPITLGNAAATMALSLPVHQTDRLWAATQQLQEEVGRRMGSLAISISI
;
A
#
# COMPACT_ATOMS: atom_id res chain seq x y z
N MET A 1 -12.54 31.59 66.51
CA MET A 1 -12.27 32.29 65.23
C MET A 1 -11.80 31.28 64.19
N GLN A 2 -12.75 30.73 63.45
CA GLN A 2 -12.46 29.69 62.42
C GLN A 2 -12.35 30.40 61.07
N ARG A 3 -11.16 30.27 60.42
CA ARG A 3 -10.96 30.73 59.04
C ARG A 3 -11.50 29.66 58.10
N ARG A 4 -12.49 30.02 57.31
CA ARG A 4 -12.96 29.24 56.15
C ARG A 4 -11.89 29.27 55.06
N ALA A 5 -11.43 28.08 54.63
CA ALA A 5 -10.62 27.93 53.40
C ALA A 5 -11.55 27.94 52.19
N THR A 6 -11.29 28.86 51.29
CA THR A 6 -11.92 28.92 49.97
C THR A 6 -11.22 27.91 49.05
N ALA A 7 -12.00 26.99 48.48
CA ALA A 7 -11.54 26.04 47.46
C ALA A 7 -11.22 26.73 46.12
N PRO A 8 -10.23 26.30 45.36
CA PRO A 8 -9.92 26.84 44.06
C PRO A 8 -11.00 26.47 43.04
N VAL A 9 -11.45 27.45 42.26
CA VAL A 9 -12.35 27.26 41.13
C VAL A 9 -11.56 26.61 40.01
N GLU A 10 -11.89 25.35 39.69
CA GLU A 10 -11.41 24.70 38.47
C GLU A 10 -11.99 25.42 37.26
N HIS A 11 -11.12 26.08 36.49
CA HIS A 11 -11.43 26.54 35.15
C HIS A 11 -11.54 25.33 34.23
N VAL A 12 -12.76 24.90 33.95
CA VAL A 12 -13.07 24.00 32.85
C VAL A 12 -12.77 24.74 31.56
N GLU A 13 -11.66 24.43 30.90
CA GLU A 13 -11.36 24.89 29.53
C GLU A 13 -12.47 24.37 28.61
N GLN A 14 -13.29 25.29 28.11
CA GLN A 14 -14.25 24.97 27.05
C GLN A 14 -13.46 24.64 25.78
N PRO A 15 -13.82 23.54 25.07
CA PRO A 15 -13.15 23.18 23.81
C PRO A 15 -13.35 24.34 22.83
N HIS A 16 -12.24 24.89 22.34
CA HIS A 16 -12.25 25.94 21.30
C HIS A 16 -13.03 25.38 20.09
N SER A 17 -14.21 25.94 19.84
CA SER A 17 -14.95 25.63 18.62
C SER A 17 -14.11 26.10 17.43
N ALA A 18 -13.62 25.14 16.62
CA ALA A 18 -12.84 25.46 15.43
C ALA A 18 -13.62 26.44 14.55
N THR A 19 -13.01 27.58 14.20
CA THR A 19 -13.63 28.57 13.32
C THR A 19 -13.69 27.98 11.90
N LEU A 20 -14.87 27.57 11.45
CA LEU A 20 -15.09 27.01 10.13
C LEU A 20 -15.27 28.11 9.08
N ILE A 21 -14.65 27.97 7.92
CA ILE A 21 -14.76 28.90 6.80
C ILE A 21 -15.97 28.51 5.94
N GLY A 22 -17.05 29.31 6.07
CA GLY A 22 -18.33 28.97 5.43
C GLY A 22 -18.30 28.92 3.88
N SER A 23 -17.38 29.63 3.22
CA SER A 23 -17.22 29.53 1.76
C SER A 23 -16.63 28.17 1.35
N VAL A 24 -15.69 27.65 2.13
CA VAL A 24 -15.11 26.31 1.90
C VAL A 24 -16.16 25.23 2.09
N GLN A 25 -16.92 25.29 3.19
CA GLN A 25 -18.01 24.34 3.43
C GLN A 25 -19.04 24.32 2.30
N ARG A 26 -19.43 25.50 1.81
CA ARG A 26 -20.39 25.62 0.70
C ARG A 26 -19.84 25.08 -0.62
N ALA A 27 -18.55 25.30 -0.89
CA ALA A 27 -17.90 24.75 -2.08
C ALA A 27 -17.85 23.22 -2.02
N MET A 28 -17.50 22.62 -0.87
CA MET A 28 -17.48 21.17 -0.67
C MET A 28 -18.88 20.56 -0.85
N ARG A 29 -19.93 21.14 -0.27
CA ARG A 29 -21.32 20.67 -0.47
C ARG A 29 -21.75 20.71 -1.93
N LEU A 30 -21.34 21.74 -2.69
CA LEU A 30 -21.63 21.80 -4.12
C LEU A 30 -20.90 20.68 -4.89
N LEU A 31 -19.65 20.40 -4.53
CA LEU A 31 -18.88 19.32 -5.14
C LEU A 31 -19.54 17.95 -4.87
N GLU A 32 -19.94 17.71 -3.62
CA GLU A 32 -20.67 16.50 -3.21
C GLU A 32 -22.01 16.38 -3.95
N SER A 33 -22.80 17.47 -4.04
CA SER A 33 -24.05 17.46 -4.80
C SER A 33 -23.86 17.14 -6.29
N VAL A 34 -22.79 17.64 -6.93
CA VAL A 34 -22.47 17.26 -8.32
C VAL A 34 -22.14 15.76 -8.44
N ALA A 35 -21.46 15.17 -7.46
CA ALA A 35 -21.10 13.77 -7.46
C ALA A 35 -22.32 12.83 -7.39
N GLU A 36 -23.45 13.27 -6.85
CA GLU A 36 -24.70 12.52 -6.82
C GLU A 36 -25.41 12.43 -8.18
N HIS A 37 -24.96 13.22 -9.17
CA HIS A 37 -25.61 13.30 -10.50
C HIS A 37 -24.72 12.68 -11.58
N GLU A 38 -24.95 11.41 -11.89
CA GLU A 38 -24.22 10.66 -12.91
C GLU A 38 -24.21 11.35 -14.30
N HIS A 39 -25.30 12.02 -14.65
CA HIS A 39 -25.45 12.72 -15.94
C HIS A 39 -25.20 14.22 -15.85
N GLY A 40 -24.59 14.69 -14.74
CA GLY A 40 -24.38 16.09 -14.45
C GLY A 40 -25.65 16.84 -14.03
N ALA A 41 -25.47 18.03 -13.46
CA ALA A 41 -26.59 18.87 -13.00
C ALA A 41 -26.41 20.35 -13.35
N PRO A 42 -27.51 21.08 -13.66
CA PRO A 42 -27.45 22.52 -13.90
C PRO A 42 -27.30 23.31 -12.60
N ALA A 43 -26.64 24.48 -12.63
CA ALA A 43 -26.41 25.32 -11.47
C ALA A 43 -27.67 25.61 -10.62
N LYS A 44 -28.83 25.76 -11.26
CA LYS A 44 -30.10 26.04 -10.56
C LYS A 44 -30.53 24.87 -9.67
N GLN A 45 -30.31 23.65 -10.12
CA GLN A 45 -30.60 22.42 -9.37
C GLN A 45 -29.64 22.30 -8.17
N LEU A 46 -28.33 22.42 -8.40
CA LEU A 46 -27.30 22.35 -7.37
C LEU A 46 -27.49 23.43 -6.29
N ALA A 47 -27.83 24.67 -6.69
CA ALA A 47 -28.13 25.75 -5.75
C ALA A 47 -29.31 25.42 -4.83
N ARG A 48 -30.39 24.81 -5.39
CA ARG A 48 -31.55 24.41 -4.61
C ARG A 48 -31.22 23.29 -3.62
N GLU A 49 -30.50 22.25 -4.07
CA GLU A 49 -30.12 21.08 -3.25
C GLU A 49 -29.21 21.48 -2.09
N THR A 50 -28.28 22.39 -2.34
CA THR A 50 -27.34 22.87 -1.32
C THR A 50 -27.87 24.05 -0.48
N GLY A 51 -29.09 24.54 -0.77
CA GLY A 51 -29.67 25.67 -0.07
C GLY A 51 -28.98 27.01 -0.33
N LEU A 52 -28.26 27.14 -1.45
CA LEU A 52 -27.50 28.35 -1.78
C LEU A 52 -28.31 29.29 -2.68
N ALA A 53 -28.12 30.61 -2.48
CA ALA A 53 -28.57 31.60 -3.45
C ALA A 53 -27.85 31.33 -4.80
N LEU A 54 -28.60 31.39 -5.91
CA LEU A 54 -28.07 31.09 -7.23
C LEU A 54 -26.81 31.87 -7.63
N PRO A 55 -26.68 33.17 -7.34
CA PRO A 55 -25.42 33.91 -7.60
C PRO A 55 -24.23 33.33 -6.83
N THR A 56 -24.43 33.00 -5.55
CA THR A 56 -23.37 32.37 -4.73
C THR A 56 -22.94 31.00 -5.30
N ALA A 57 -23.92 30.18 -5.69
CA ALA A 57 -23.63 28.89 -6.32
C ALA A 57 -22.82 29.09 -7.61
N TYR A 58 -23.16 30.03 -8.48
CA TYR A 58 -22.39 30.32 -9.69
C TYR A 58 -20.94 30.74 -9.42
N HIS A 59 -20.71 31.57 -8.39
CA HIS A 59 -19.35 31.98 -8.02
C HIS A 59 -18.51 30.78 -7.57
N LEU A 60 -19.06 29.93 -6.70
CA LEU A 60 -18.38 28.73 -6.22
C LEU A 60 -18.16 27.69 -7.33
N LEU A 61 -19.18 27.42 -8.15
CA LEU A 61 -19.07 26.51 -9.29
C LEU A 61 -18.00 26.97 -10.28
N ARG A 62 -17.91 28.29 -10.57
CA ARG A 62 -16.87 28.83 -11.43
C ARG A 62 -15.47 28.62 -10.85
N THR A 63 -15.29 28.82 -9.54
CA THR A 63 -14.04 28.56 -8.84
C THR A 63 -13.69 27.07 -8.92
N LEU A 64 -14.64 26.16 -8.64
CA LEU A 64 -14.41 24.73 -8.71
C LEU A 64 -14.07 24.26 -10.13
N VAL A 65 -14.63 24.88 -11.17
CA VAL A 65 -14.25 24.64 -12.57
C VAL A 65 -12.84 25.15 -12.85
N HIS A 66 -12.50 26.36 -12.38
CA HIS A 66 -11.16 26.92 -12.54
C HIS A 66 -10.07 26.03 -11.91
N GLU A 67 -10.34 25.51 -10.74
CA GLU A 67 -9.43 24.61 -10.01
C GLU A 67 -9.47 23.15 -10.53
N GLY A 68 -10.27 22.87 -11.57
CA GLY A 68 -10.37 21.55 -12.19
C GLY A 68 -11.15 20.48 -11.39
N TYR A 69 -11.77 20.83 -10.26
CA TYR A 69 -12.63 19.92 -9.49
C TYR A 69 -13.95 19.63 -10.19
N LEU A 70 -14.45 20.59 -10.97
CA LEU A 70 -15.60 20.43 -11.83
C LEU A 70 -15.22 20.71 -13.30
N ARG A 71 -15.98 20.16 -14.21
CA ARG A 71 -16.02 20.57 -15.62
C ARG A 71 -17.44 20.98 -15.98
N ARG A 72 -17.58 21.88 -16.95
CA ARG A 72 -18.87 22.32 -17.45
C ARG A 72 -19.01 21.94 -18.92
N ASP A 73 -20.09 21.23 -19.24
CA ASP A 73 -20.47 20.88 -20.59
C ASP A 73 -21.95 21.14 -20.83
N LYS A 74 -22.30 21.86 -21.92
CA LYS A 74 -23.68 22.19 -22.31
C LYS A 74 -24.58 22.72 -21.17
N GLY A 75 -23.99 23.47 -20.23
CA GLY A 75 -24.70 24.06 -19.10
C GLY A 75 -24.84 23.16 -17.88
N LEU A 76 -24.41 21.93 -17.95
CA LEU A 76 -24.33 20.96 -16.83
C LEU A 76 -22.93 20.96 -16.21
N PHE A 77 -22.86 20.68 -14.92
CA PHE A 77 -21.62 20.53 -14.16
C PHE A 77 -21.42 19.04 -13.85
N PHE A 78 -20.19 18.57 -14.05
CA PHE A 78 -19.71 17.23 -13.81
C PHE A 78 -18.45 17.29 -12.94
N LEU A 79 -18.09 16.17 -12.32
CA LEU A 79 -16.78 16.05 -11.69
C LEU A 79 -15.66 16.27 -12.73
N GLY A 80 -14.59 16.93 -12.31
CA GLY A 80 -13.42 17.19 -13.13
C GLY A 80 -12.23 16.34 -12.70
N GLU A 81 -11.16 16.40 -13.47
CA GLU A 81 -9.95 15.58 -13.28
C GLU A 81 -9.30 15.73 -11.89
N ALA A 82 -9.38 16.91 -11.26
CA ALA A 82 -8.85 17.09 -9.91
C ALA A 82 -9.62 16.27 -8.87
N ALA A 83 -10.95 16.12 -9.03
CA ALA A 83 -11.77 15.27 -8.18
C ALA A 83 -11.45 13.79 -8.39
N GLU A 84 -11.23 13.36 -9.63
CA GLU A 84 -10.83 11.99 -9.96
C GLU A 84 -9.45 11.65 -9.38
N ARG A 85 -8.48 12.57 -9.47
CA ARG A 85 -7.15 12.41 -8.84
C ARG A 85 -7.25 12.28 -7.33
N LEU A 86 -8.07 13.07 -6.65
CA LEU A 86 -8.28 12.96 -5.20
C LEU A 86 -8.92 11.63 -4.81
N SER A 87 -9.93 11.18 -5.56
CA SER A 87 -10.59 9.89 -5.34
C SER A 87 -9.59 8.74 -5.46
N SER A 88 -8.79 8.74 -6.53
CA SER A 88 -7.75 7.72 -6.77
C SER A 88 -6.70 7.72 -5.65
N SER A 89 -6.22 8.91 -5.24
CA SER A 89 -5.24 9.05 -4.15
C SER A 89 -5.82 8.59 -2.81
N GLY A 90 -7.07 8.93 -2.51
CA GLY A 90 -7.75 8.49 -1.29
C GLY A 90 -7.93 6.97 -1.24
N ALA A 91 -8.31 6.35 -2.36
CA ALA A 91 -8.39 4.90 -2.48
C ALA A 91 -7.01 4.25 -2.27
N GLN A 92 -5.95 4.82 -2.84
CA GLN A 92 -4.58 4.32 -2.67
C GLN A 92 -4.09 4.45 -1.22
N GLN A 93 -4.37 5.55 -0.54
CA GLN A 93 -4.06 5.73 0.88
C GLN A 93 -4.76 4.70 1.75
N LYS A 94 -6.06 4.48 1.54
CA LYS A 94 -6.84 3.47 2.26
C LYS A 94 -6.29 2.06 2.04
N ARG A 95 -5.92 1.71 0.79
CA ARG A 95 -5.27 0.43 0.46
C ARG A 95 -3.97 0.26 1.22
N ARG A 96 -3.12 1.28 1.20
CA ARG A 96 -1.84 1.24 1.91
C ARG A 96 -2.04 1.05 3.41
N SER A 97 -2.99 1.75 4.04
CA SER A 97 -3.33 1.58 5.45
C SER A 97 -3.75 0.14 5.76
N THR A 98 -4.65 -0.44 4.94
CA THR A 98 -5.12 -1.82 5.11
C THR A 98 -3.96 -2.84 5.02
N VAL A 99 -3.03 -2.64 4.08
CA VAL A 99 -1.84 -3.51 3.95
C VAL A 99 -0.92 -3.36 5.17
N VAL A 100 -0.64 -2.13 5.61
CA VAL A 100 0.19 -1.87 6.80
C VAL A 100 -0.40 -2.54 8.05
N GLU A 101 -1.71 -2.40 8.26
CA GLU A 101 -2.41 -3.03 9.39
C GLU A 101 -2.36 -4.57 9.31
N ALA A 102 -2.53 -5.14 8.13
CA ALA A 102 -2.42 -6.58 7.93
C ALA A 102 -1.00 -7.10 8.21
N LEU A 103 0.03 -6.42 7.72
CA LEU A 103 1.42 -6.79 7.97
C LEU A 103 1.75 -6.70 9.47
N ALA A 104 1.31 -5.64 10.15
CA ALA A 104 1.51 -5.50 11.58
C ALA A 104 0.85 -6.65 12.38
N HIS A 105 -0.37 -7.02 12.00
CA HIS A 105 -1.06 -8.16 12.61
C HIS A 105 -0.31 -9.48 12.39
N TRP A 106 0.15 -9.77 11.18
CA TRP A 106 0.89 -11.00 10.88
C TRP A 106 2.26 -11.03 11.55
N ARG A 107 2.97 -9.89 11.57
CA ARG A 107 4.21 -9.74 12.34
C ARG A 107 4.01 -10.12 13.82
N ASP A 108 2.96 -9.59 14.46
CA ASP A 108 2.69 -9.85 15.86
C ASP A 108 2.25 -11.29 16.12
N LEU A 109 1.47 -11.87 15.20
CA LEU A 109 0.99 -13.25 15.29
C LEU A 109 2.12 -14.28 15.11
N ILE A 110 3.01 -14.05 14.13
CA ILE A 110 4.09 -14.98 13.77
C ILE A 110 5.37 -14.69 14.56
N GLY A 111 5.54 -13.45 15.02
CA GLY A 111 6.68 -13.01 15.80
C GLY A 111 7.95 -12.81 14.97
N VAL A 112 7.80 -12.43 13.68
CA VAL A 112 8.90 -12.20 12.74
C VAL A 112 8.60 -11.02 11.82
N PRO A 113 9.62 -10.37 11.21
CA PRO A 113 9.40 -9.35 10.20
C PRO A 113 8.64 -9.89 9.00
N VAL A 114 7.67 -9.10 8.51
CA VAL A 114 6.85 -9.43 7.34
C VAL A 114 6.98 -8.33 6.30
N TYR A 115 7.08 -8.72 5.04
CA TYR A 115 7.30 -7.84 3.89
C TYR A 115 6.19 -8.02 2.88
N TYR A 116 5.85 -6.94 2.19
CA TYR A 116 5.01 -6.95 1.00
C TYR A 116 5.75 -6.32 -0.17
N ALA A 117 5.81 -7.03 -1.28
CA ALA A 117 6.50 -6.57 -2.47
C ALA A 117 5.72 -6.92 -3.75
N GLN A 118 5.97 -6.15 -4.80
CA GLN A 118 5.40 -6.34 -6.14
C GLN A 118 6.48 -6.21 -7.20
N TYR A 119 6.20 -6.82 -8.37
CA TYR A 119 6.89 -6.51 -9.60
C TYR A 119 6.06 -5.49 -10.38
N ARG A 120 6.60 -4.28 -10.54
CA ARG A 120 5.89 -3.15 -11.13
C ARG A 120 6.80 -2.39 -12.06
N ASP A 121 6.30 -2.01 -13.23
CA ASP A 121 7.04 -1.22 -14.22
C ASP A 121 8.44 -1.78 -14.56
N GLY A 122 8.56 -3.11 -14.55
CA GLY A 122 9.82 -3.79 -14.80
C GLY A 122 10.74 -3.94 -13.57
N GLU A 123 10.32 -3.51 -12.38
CA GLU A 123 11.15 -3.42 -11.18
C GLU A 123 10.58 -4.22 -10.01
N ILE A 124 11.47 -4.66 -9.11
CA ILE A 124 11.11 -5.24 -7.81
C ILE A 124 10.95 -4.09 -6.82
N GLU A 125 9.76 -3.93 -6.26
CA GLU A 125 9.46 -2.90 -5.26
C GLU A 125 9.01 -3.52 -3.94
N VAL A 126 9.73 -3.25 -2.85
CA VAL A 126 9.29 -3.54 -1.48
C VAL A 126 8.40 -2.38 -1.03
N LEU A 127 7.09 -2.60 -1.00
CA LEU A 127 6.09 -1.56 -0.76
C LEU A 127 5.82 -1.33 0.72
N CYS A 128 5.97 -2.37 1.54
CA CYS A 128 5.73 -2.29 2.97
C CYS A 128 6.55 -3.32 3.73
N VAL A 129 7.08 -2.91 4.86
CA VAL A 129 7.78 -3.77 5.84
C VAL A 129 7.19 -3.52 7.20
N SER A 130 6.97 -4.58 7.96
CA SER A 130 6.54 -4.52 9.35
C SER A 130 7.46 -5.35 10.22
N ASP A 131 8.19 -4.70 11.10
CA ASP A 131 9.16 -5.29 12.02
C ASP A 131 9.03 -4.72 13.43
N THR A 132 9.90 -5.14 14.33
CA THR A 132 10.02 -4.60 15.70
C THR A 132 11.49 -4.48 16.09
N PRO A 133 11.85 -3.65 17.09
CA PRO A 133 13.22 -3.58 17.58
C PRO A 133 13.78 -4.92 18.09
N GLY A 134 12.93 -5.83 18.55
CA GLY A 134 13.32 -7.18 19.00
C GLY A 134 13.48 -8.19 17.86
N ASN A 135 12.83 -7.94 16.73
CA ASN A 135 12.90 -8.74 15.51
C ASN A 135 12.99 -7.77 14.32
N PRO A 136 14.16 -7.18 14.05
CA PRO A 136 14.32 -6.20 12.99
C PRO A 136 14.24 -6.87 11.61
N ALA A 137 13.82 -6.08 10.63
CA ALA A 137 13.89 -6.45 9.22
C ALA A 137 15.34 -6.65 8.78
N VAL A 138 15.53 -7.39 7.70
CA VAL A 138 16.86 -7.51 7.05
C VAL A 138 17.25 -6.13 6.54
N GLU A 139 18.45 -5.68 6.91
CA GLU A 139 18.99 -4.41 6.44
C GLU A 139 19.23 -4.46 4.93
N GLU A 140 18.77 -3.45 4.22
CA GLU A 140 19.04 -3.28 2.80
C GLU A 140 20.43 -2.66 2.61
N TRP A 141 21.45 -3.50 2.52
CA TRP A 141 22.82 -3.09 2.26
C TRP A 141 23.21 -3.09 0.76
N ALA A 142 22.37 -3.73 -0.07
CA ALA A 142 22.46 -3.72 -1.53
C ALA A 142 21.05 -3.55 -2.09
N ASP A 143 20.89 -2.75 -3.15
CA ASP A 143 19.59 -2.43 -3.74
C ASP A 143 18.81 -3.72 -4.06
N PHE A 144 17.61 -3.86 -3.49
CA PHE A 144 16.74 -5.00 -3.71
C PHE A 144 16.34 -5.19 -5.18
N ARG A 145 16.27 -4.12 -5.96
CA ARG A 145 15.96 -4.19 -7.40
C ARG A 145 17.05 -4.92 -8.16
N GLU A 146 18.31 -4.57 -7.88
CA GLU A 146 19.49 -5.14 -8.54
C GLU A 146 19.81 -6.55 -8.06
N THR A 147 19.35 -6.93 -6.88
CA THR A 147 19.72 -8.18 -6.21
C THR A 147 18.58 -9.19 -6.12
N GLY A 148 17.57 -9.04 -6.95
CA GLY A 148 16.40 -9.93 -7.00
C GLY A 148 16.73 -11.43 -7.10
N HIS A 149 17.86 -11.76 -7.69
CA HIS A 149 18.37 -13.14 -7.80
C HIS A 149 18.84 -13.72 -6.45
N ALA A 150 19.14 -12.89 -5.45
CA ALA A 150 19.76 -13.31 -4.20
C ALA A 150 18.79 -13.39 -3.01
N HIS A 151 17.60 -12.80 -3.08
CA HIS A 151 16.66 -12.80 -1.96
C HIS A 151 15.33 -13.46 -2.30
N ALA A 152 14.66 -14.03 -1.30
CA ALA A 152 13.41 -14.77 -1.45
C ALA A 152 12.32 -13.96 -2.18
N ILE A 153 12.17 -12.67 -1.86
CA ILE A 153 11.22 -11.75 -2.51
C ILE A 153 11.45 -11.72 -4.02
N GLY A 154 12.67 -11.41 -4.45
CA GLY A 154 13.01 -11.31 -5.87
C GLY A 154 12.86 -12.62 -6.61
N GLN A 155 13.37 -13.72 -6.06
CA GLN A 155 13.22 -15.05 -6.68
C GLN A 155 11.74 -15.44 -6.79
N CYS A 156 10.90 -15.13 -5.79
CA CYS A 156 9.47 -15.39 -5.81
C CYS A 156 8.74 -14.55 -6.88
N LEU A 157 9.09 -13.29 -7.02
CA LEU A 157 8.53 -12.41 -8.07
C LEU A 157 8.98 -12.86 -9.46
N LEU A 158 10.28 -13.12 -9.66
CA LEU A 158 10.83 -13.60 -10.92
C LEU A 158 10.25 -14.95 -11.37
N ALA A 159 9.90 -15.85 -10.42
CA ALA A 159 9.24 -17.11 -10.72
C ALA A 159 7.83 -16.92 -11.29
N GLN A 160 7.13 -15.83 -10.93
CA GLN A 160 5.77 -15.52 -11.39
C GLN A 160 5.75 -14.89 -12.79
N LEU A 161 6.85 -14.27 -13.23
CA LEU A 161 6.96 -13.62 -14.54
C LEU A 161 6.93 -14.63 -15.70
N ASP A 162 6.51 -14.15 -16.85
CA ASP A 162 6.75 -14.87 -18.09
C ASP A 162 8.25 -14.84 -18.47
N GLU A 163 8.61 -15.62 -19.48
CA GLU A 163 10.00 -15.76 -19.89
C GLU A 163 10.59 -14.44 -20.40
N ALA A 164 9.79 -13.63 -21.12
CA ALA A 164 10.26 -12.38 -21.72
C ALA A 164 10.56 -11.33 -20.65
N ALA A 165 9.62 -11.11 -19.71
CA ALA A 165 9.78 -10.17 -18.61
C ALA A 165 10.91 -10.59 -17.66
N ARG A 166 11.06 -11.89 -17.40
CA ARG A 166 12.15 -12.43 -16.58
C ARG A 166 13.51 -12.23 -17.24
N ARG A 167 13.61 -12.47 -18.53
CA ARG A 167 14.84 -12.24 -19.30
C ARG A 167 15.21 -10.76 -19.29
N ASP A 168 14.27 -9.87 -19.60
CA ASP A 168 14.47 -8.42 -19.57
C ASP A 168 14.99 -7.93 -18.20
N HIS A 169 14.41 -8.42 -17.11
CA HIS A 169 14.88 -8.08 -15.77
C HIS A 169 16.33 -8.55 -15.52
N LEU A 170 16.65 -9.81 -15.88
CA LEU A 170 17.98 -10.39 -15.64
C LEU A 170 19.05 -9.84 -16.59
N ASP A 171 18.67 -9.30 -17.75
CA ASP A 171 19.57 -8.58 -18.64
C ASP A 171 19.94 -7.21 -18.09
N ARG A 172 19.00 -6.52 -17.40
CA ARG A 172 19.25 -5.26 -16.68
C ARG A 172 20.01 -5.46 -15.38
N TYR A 173 19.71 -6.54 -14.65
CA TYR A 173 20.28 -6.87 -13.34
C TYR A 173 20.93 -8.26 -13.36
N PRO A 174 22.15 -8.37 -13.88
CA PRO A 174 22.83 -9.66 -14.02
C PRO A 174 23.08 -10.34 -12.68
N VAL A 175 22.99 -11.68 -12.68
CA VAL A 175 23.30 -12.50 -11.52
C VAL A 175 24.74 -12.28 -11.09
N ARG A 176 24.94 -11.90 -9.83
CA ARG A 176 26.26 -11.70 -9.23
C ARG A 176 26.30 -12.33 -7.83
N SER A 177 27.49 -12.74 -7.40
CA SER A 177 27.67 -13.26 -6.04
C SER A 177 27.60 -12.13 -5.03
N ILE A 178 26.63 -12.19 -4.11
CA ILE A 178 26.43 -11.25 -3.00
C ILE A 178 27.07 -11.81 -1.73
N THR A 179 26.84 -13.10 -1.47
CA THR A 179 27.43 -13.88 -0.40
C THR A 179 28.05 -15.17 -0.96
N PRO A 180 28.79 -15.96 -0.17
CA PRO A 180 29.25 -17.29 -0.60
C PRO A 180 28.11 -18.26 -0.94
N TYR A 181 26.90 -18.01 -0.49
CA TYR A 181 25.71 -18.86 -0.68
C TYR A 181 24.83 -18.43 -1.87
N THR A 182 25.03 -17.21 -2.40
CA THR A 182 24.27 -16.71 -3.54
C THR A 182 24.41 -17.64 -4.75
N VAL A 183 23.32 -17.82 -5.49
CA VAL A 183 23.37 -18.51 -6.80
C VAL A 183 24.42 -17.84 -7.70
N ARG A 184 25.24 -18.67 -8.35
CA ARG A 184 26.47 -18.16 -9.00
C ARG A 184 26.29 -17.67 -10.43
N ASP A 185 25.26 -18.16 -11.11
CA ASP A 185 25.06 -17.88 -12.53
C ASP A 185 23.58 -17.89 -12.93
N HIS A 186 23.31 -17.25 -14.05
CA HIS A 186 22.00 -17.11 -14.65
C HIS A 186 21.29 -18.46 -14.88
N HIS A 187 22.01 -19.45 -15.41
CA HIS A 187 21.42 -20.74 -15.73
C HIS A 187 20.99 -21.53 -14.48
N SER A 188 21.78 -21.46 -13.41
CA SER A 188 21.45 -22.06 -12.12
C SER A 188 20.24 -21.40 -11.48
N LEU A 189 20.12 -20.06 -11.60
CA LEU A 189 18.94 -19.33 -11.16
C LEU A 189 17.70 -19.76 -11.94
N LEU A 190 17.74 -19.79 -13.26
CA LEU A 190 16.59 -20.16 -14.10
C LEU A 190 16.09 -21.56 -13.76
N ARG A 191 16.99 -22.56 -13.68
CA ARG A 191 16.61 -23.92 -13.27
C ARG A 191 15.97 -23.97 -11.88
N ARG A 192 16.43 -23.14 -10.94
CA ARG A 192 15.82 -23.03 -9.61
C ARG A 192 14.40 -22.49 -9.70
N LEU A 193 14.19 -21.38 -10.41
CA LEU A 193 12.88 -20.75 -10.57
C LEU A 193 11.87 -21.69 -11.26
N GLU A 194 12.29 -22.42 -12.29
CA GLU A 194 11.46 -23.41 -12.98
C GLU A 194 11.06 -24.57 -12.05
N ARG A 195 11.99 -25.08 -11.24
CA ARG A 195 11.72 -26.15 -10.28
C ARG A 195 10.78 -25.72 -9.15
N THR A 196 10.90 -24.47 -8.68
CA THR A 196 10.03 -23.95 -7.64
C THR A 196 8.61 -23.75 -8.15
N GLY A 197 8.45 -23.32 -9.40
CA GLY A 197 7.14 -23.03 -9.98
C GLY A 197 6.54 -21.72 -9.51
N ARG A 198 5.53 -21.25 -10.24
CA ARG A 198 4.97 -19.89 -10.08
C ARG A 198 4.23 -19.63 -8.76
N MET A 199 3.62 -20.66 -8.20
CA MET A 199 2.73 -20.56 -7.03
C MET A 199 3.26 -21.30 -5.80
N GLN A 200 4.55 -21.55 -5.75
CA GLN A 200 5.19 -22.21 -4.62
C GLN A 200 6.01 -21.20 -3.79
N PRO A 201 6.08 -21.40 -2.47
CA PRO A 201 6.98 -20.61 -1.64
C PRO A 201 8.44 -20.73 -2.07
N VAL A 202 9.14 -19.63 -2.04
CA VAL A 202 10.59 -19.58 -2.27
C VAL A 202 11.27 -19.42 -0.92
N ILE A 203 12.29 -20.24 -0.68
CA ILE A 203 13.13 -20.16 0.51
C ILE A 203 14.56 -19.87 0.07
N GLU A 204 15.18 -18.88 0.69
CA GLU A 204 16.61 -18.63 0.57
C GLU A 204 17.30 -18.68 1.93
N ARG A 205 18.58 -19.04 1.92
CA ARG A 205 19.40 -19.15 3.13
C ARG A 205 20.71 -18.43 2.94
N GLN A 206 20.85 -17.28 3.60
CA GLN A 206 22.06 -16.46 3.60
C GLN A 206 22.54 -16.01 2.19
N GLU A 207 21.66 -16.06 1.18
CA GLU A 207 22.03 -15.72 -0.20
C GLU A 207 22.15 -14.20 -0.40
N TYR A 208 21.29 -13.41 0.29
CA TYR A 208 21.35 -11.95 0.30
C TYR A 208 22.17 -11.43 1.48
N ALA A 209 21.89 -11.88 2.69
CA ALA A 209 22.55 -11.42 3.89
C ALA A 209 22.99 -12.61 4.77
N LEU A 210 24.26 -12.61 5.19
CA LEU A 210 24.78 -13.63 6.12
C LEU A 210 24.00 -13.58 7.44
N GLY A 211 23.78 -14.74 8.03
CA GLY A 211 23.08 -14.86 9.31
C GLY A 211 21.56 -14.79 9.21
N THR A 212 20.98 -14.72 8.00
CA THR A 212 19.52 -14.66 7.78
C THR A 212 19.00 -15.81 6.93
N VAL A 213 17.75 -16.18 7.14
CA VAL A 213 16.97 -17.08 6.28
C VAL A 213 15.63 -16.43 6.00
N CYS A 214 15.18 -16.48 4.75
CA CYS A 214 13.96 -15.82 4.32
C CYS A 214 13.06 -16.78 3.55
N ALA A 215 11.77 -16.53 3.62
CA ALA A 215 10.77 -17.18 2.78
C ALA A 215 9.85 -16.14 2.15
N ALA A 216 9.43 -16.39 0.92
CA ALA A 216 8.47 -15.56 0.20
C ALA A 216 7.38 -16.46 -0.39
N ILE A 217 6.13 -16.06 -0.22
CA ILE A 217 4.96 -16.73 -0.76
C ILE A 217 4.37 -15.91 -1.90
N PRO A 218 4.07 -16.49 -3.06
CA PRO A 218 3.41 -15.79 -4.14
C PRO A 218 1.97 -15.46 -3.75
N ILE A 219 1.53 -14.26 -4.13
CA ILE A 219 0.13 -13.84 -3.99
C ILE A 219 -0.37 -13.33 -5.34
N THR A 220 -1.64 -13.60 -5.64
CA THR A 220 -2.26 -13.17 -6.89
C THR A 220 -3.06 -11.89 -6.64
N LEU A 221 -2.69 -10.82 -7.32
CA LEU A 221 -3.38 -9.53 -7.26
C LEU A 221 -3.67 -9.06 -8.69
N GLY A 222 -4.81 -9.47 -9.22
CA GLY A 222 -5.10 -9.24 -10.64
C GLY A 222 -4.01 -9.91 -11.51
N ASN A 223 -3.41 -9.13 -12.41
CA ASN A 223 -2.34 -9.59 -13.30
C ASN A 223 -0.93 -9.27 -12.78
N ALA A 224 -0.78 -8.64 -11.62
CA ALA A 224 0.52 -8.24 -11.07
C ALA A 224 1.16 -9.38 -10.28
N ALA A 225 2.45 -9.62 -10.50
CA ALA A 225 3.25 -10.50 -9.65
C ALA A 225 3.48 -9.80 -8.31
N ALA A 226 3.07 -10.46 -7.23
CA ALA A 226 3.20 -9.94 -5.88
C ALA A 226 3.63 -11.05 -4.91
N THR A 227 4.20 -10.66 -3.77
CA THR A 227 4.67 -11.59 -2.76
C THR A 227 4.54 -11.02 -1.36
N MET A 228 4.21 -11.90 -0.40
CA MET A 228 4.47 -11.67 1.02
C MET A 228 5.69 -12.47 1.42
N ALA A 229 6.53 -11.91 2.27
CA ALA A 229 7.74 -12.57 2.71
C ALA A 229 7.96 -12.39 4.21
N LEU A 230 8.82 -13.23 4.77
CA LEU A 230 9.28 -13.14 6.15
C LEU A 230 10.77 -13.47 6.25
N SER A 231 11.40 -12.99 7.30
CA SER A 231 12.82 -13.26 7.57
C SER A 231 13.02 -13.71 9.01
N LEU A 232 14.03 -14.55 9.20
CA LEU A 232 14.47 -15.01 10.53
C LEU A 232 16.00 -15.04 10.61
N PRO A 233 16.58 -14.92 11.80
CA PRO A 233 17.98 -15.25 12.02
C PRO A 233 18.25 -16.72 11.67
N VAL A 234 19.44 -17.01 11.11
CA VAL A 234 19.79 -18.39 10.66
C VAL A 234 19.74 -19.43 11.78
N HIS A 235 19.97 -19.06 13.03
CA HIS A 235 19.87 -19.97 14.18
C HIS A 235 18.42 -20.37 14.50
N GLN A 236 17.40 -19.75 13.86
CA GLN A 236 15.99 -20.09 13.95
C GLN A 236 15.46 -20.76 12.68
N THR A 237 16.31 -21.30 11.82
CA THR A 237 15.93 -21.94 10.55
C THR A 237 14.82 -22.97 10.71
N ASP A 238 14.80 -23.70 11.83
CA ASP A 238 13.78 -24.75 12.11
C ASP A 238 12.35 -24.16 12.19
N ARG A 239 12.22 -22.88 12.52
CA ARG A 239 10.93 -22.17 12.58
C ARG A 239 10.47 -21.69 11.20
N LEU A 240 11.38 -21.58 10.22
CA LEU A 240 11.10 -20.93 8.95
C LEU A 240 9.89 -21.54 8.23
N TRP A 241 9.86 -22.88 8.15
CA TRP A 241 8.77 -23.56 7.45
C TRP A 241 7.41 -23.36 8.13
N ALA A 242 7.33 -23.52 9.44
CA ALA A 242 6.09 -23.31 10.21
C ALA A 242 5.61 -21.85 10.10
N ALA A 243 6.51 -20.88 10.19
CA ALA A 243 6.20 -19.45 10.02
C ALA A 243 5.69 -19.16 8.59
N THR A 244 6.29 -19.79 7.57
CA THR A 244 5.87 -19.64 6.17
C THR A 244 4.47 -20.21 5.94
N GLN A 245 4.17 -21.39 6.48
CA GLN A 245 2.84 -22.00 6.38
C GLN A 245 1.79 -21.13 7.11
N GLN A 246 2.11 -20.64 8.31
CA GLN A 246 1.22 -19.76 9.05
C GLN A 246 0.93 -18.45 8.28
N LEU A 247 1.96 -17.84 7.69
CA LEU A 247 1.78 -16.67 6.83
C LEU A 247 0.88 -16.97 5.63
N GLN A 248 1.10 -18.12 4.96
CA GLN A 248 0.32 -18.53 3.81
C GLN A 248 -1.16 -18.74 4.14
N GLU A 249 -1.46 -19.36 5.27
CA GLU A 249 -2.84 -19.55 5.76
C GLU A 249 -3.51 -18.22 6.10
N GLU A 250 -2.80 -17.31 6.78
CA GLU A 250 -3.32 -16.00 7.16
C GLU A 250 -3.59 -15.12 5.92
N VAL A 251 -2.67 -15.10 4.98
CA VAL A 251 -2.85 -14.41 3.69
C VAL A 251 -4.05 -15.01 2.97
N GLY A 252 -4.17 -16.32 2.88
CA GLY A 252 -5.31 -17.01 2.24
C GLY A 252 -6.66 -16.64 2.88
N ARG A 253 -6.74 -16.55 4.19
CA ARG A 253 -7.97 -16.15 4.92
C ARG A 253 -8.40 -14.70 4.65
N ARG A 254 -7.44 -13.79 4.46
CA ARG A 254 -7.70 -12.35 4.28
C ARG A 254 -7.67 -11.90 2.82
N MET A 255 -7.20 -12.72 1.89
CA MET A 255 -7.08 -12.34 0.47
C MET A 255 -8.40 -11.88 -0.13
N GLY A 256 -9.55 -12.42 0.27
CA GLY A 256 -10.86 -11.94 -0.17
C GLY A 256 -11.09 -10.45 0.15
N SER A 257 -10.70 -9.99 1.32
CA SER A 257 -10.84 -8.59 1.73
C SER A 257 -9.70 -7.69 1.21
N LEU A 258 -8.48 -8.23 1.08
CA LEU A 258 -7.31 -7.51 0.54
C LEU A 258 -7.38 -7.40 -0.99
N ALA A 259 -7.82 -8.44 -1.70
CA ALA A 259 -7.96 -8.44 -3.15
C ALA A 259 -8.96 -7.37 -3.62
N ILE A 260 -10.08 -7.21 -2.91
CA ILE A 260 -11.05 -6.13 -3.18
C ILE A 260 -10.40 -4.75 -2.94
N SER A 261 -9.46 -4.63 -2.02
CA SER A 261 -8.75 -3.39 -1.72
C SER A 261 -7.60 -3.07 -2.69
N ILE A 262 -7.11 -4.05 -3.45
CA ILE A 262 -5.89 -3.92 -4.28
C ILE A 262 -6.20 -4.04 -5.79
N SER A 263 -7.36 -4.57 -6.18
CA SER A 263 -7.71 -4.92 -7.58
C SER A 263 -8.58 -3.90 -8.33
N ILE A 264 -8.82 -2.69 -7.82
CA ILE A 264 -9.63 -1.68 -8.53
C ILE A 264 -8.78 -0.45 -8.83
#